data_7372a0bcf123a923923056f8fecb41ec
#
_entry.id   7372a0bcf123a923923056f8fecb41ec
#
_cell.length_a   1.000
_cell.length_b   1.000
_cell.length_c   1.000
_cell.angle_alpha   90.00
_cell.angle_beta   90.00
_cell.angle_gamma   90.00
#
_symmetry.space_group_name_H-M   'P 1'
#
loop_
_entity.id
_entity.type
_entity.pdbx_description
1 polymer ?
#
loop_
_entity_poly.entity_id
_entity_poly.type
_entity_poly.pdbx_seq_one_letter_code
_entity_poly.pdbx_strand_id
1 'polypeptide(L)'
;MYRGKVMGTTRVNFRIPDELVERADIAAKITHKNRTEIVIEALRSYLNEIEDEDAFNEAIVELYLEDEINFDVLKTFIGRQDAEAVRASKAVLDQGDDLADELAGL
;
A
#
# COMPACT_ATOMS: atom_id res chain seq x y z
N MET A 1 19.62 -7.36 -13.64
CA MET A 1 18.91 -7.18 -13.67
C MET A 1 18.28 -7.11 -13.17
N TYR A 2 18.23 -7.14 -12.48
CA TYR A 2 17.41 -6.95 -12.07
C TYR A 2 16.91 -6.83 -11.70
N ARG A 3 16.57 -6.59 -11.49
CA ARG A 3 15.91 -6.21 -11.20
C ARG A 3 15.06 -5.79 -11.11
N GLY A 4 15.33 -5.82 -10.77
CA GLY A 4 14.50 -5.28 -10.89
C GLY A 4 13.17 -4.87 -10.91
N LYS A 5 12.38 -5.62 -10.86
CA LYS A 5 10.98 -5.28 -10.92
C LYS A 5 10.55 -4.38 -9.79
N VAL A 6 11.28 -4.38 -8.70
CA VAL A 6 11.01 -3.44 -7.61
C VAL A 6 11.24 -2.01 -8.07
N MET A 7 12.17 -1.85 -9.01
CA MET A 7 12.52 -0.56 -9.57
C MET A 7 11.79 -0.30 -10.88
N GLY A 8 10.90 -1.19 -11.27
CA GLY A 8 10.15 -1.02 -12.49
C GLY A 8 9.14 0.12 -12.41
N THR A 9 8.69 0.57 -13.57
CA THR A 9 7.66 1.58 -13.65
C THR A 9 6.45 1.02 -14.36
N THR A 10 5.28 1.53 -13.98
CA THR A 10 4.02 1.14 -14.60
C THR A 10 3.41 2.38 -15.23
N ARG A 11 2.96 2.24 -16.48
CA ARG A 11 2.30 3.36 -17.14
C ARG A 11 0.88 3.45 -16.63
N VAL A 12 0.51 4.63 -16.14
CA VAL A 12 -0.82 4.87 -15.57
C VAL A 12 -1.40 6.13 -16.20
N ASN A 13 -2.68 6.09 -16.52
CA ASN A 13 -3.38 7.23 -17.06
C ASN A 13 -4.45 7.69 -16.09
N PHE A 14 -4.39 8.97 -15.73
CA PHE A 14 -5.35 9.58 -14.82
C PHE A 14 -6.01 10.79 -15.48
N ARG A 15 -7.24 11.03 -15.10
CA ARG A 15 -7.90 12.28 -15.43
C ARG A 15 -7.68 13.24 -14.27
N ILE A 16 -6.97 14.32 -14.52
CA ILE A 16 -6.63 15.29 -13.50
C ILE A 16 -7.24 16.63 -13.90
N PRO A 17 -7.86 17.37 -12.97
CA PRO A 17 -8.40 18.69 -13.28
C PRO A 17 -7.36 19.59 -13.93
N ASP A 18 -7.77 20.34 -14.94
CA ASP A 18 -6.88 21.19 -15.70
C ASP A 18 -6.09 22.15 -14.82
N GLU A 19 -6.74 22.69 -13.79
CA GLU A 19 -6.08 23.64 -12.89
C GLU A 19 -4.92 23.01 -12.13
N LEU A 20 -5.04 21.73 -11.78
CA LEU A 20 -3.95 21.03 -11.09
C LEU A 20 -2.79 20.74 -12.04
N VAL A 21 -3.10 20.40 -13.28
CA VAL A 21 -2.07 20.19 -14.31
C VAL A 21 -1.30 21.48 -14.52
N GLU A 22 -2.00 22.60 -14.62
CA GLU A 22 -1.38 23.92 -14.81
C GLU A 22 -0.49 24.27 -13.61
N ARG A 23 -0.97 24.05 -12.41
CA ARG A 23 -0.19 24.31 -11.20
C ARG A 23 1.04 23.42 -11.11
N ALA A 24 0.90 22.16 -11.52
CA ALA A 24 2.04 21.23 -11.54
C ALA A 24 3.09 21.69 -12.57
N ASP A 25 2.66 22.15 -13.73
CA ASP A 25 3.57 22.64 -14.78
C ASP A 25 4.35 23.86 -14.30
N ILE A 26 3.69 24.77 -13.59
CA ILE A 26 4.33 25.95 -13.04
C ILE A 26 5.34 25.55 -11.96
N ALA A 27 4.94 24.66 -11.05
CA ALA A 27 5.83 24.18 -10.03
C ALA A 27 7.06 23.48 -10.62
N ALA A 28 6.85 22.73 -11.68
CA ALA A 28 7.95 22.05 -12.37
C ALA A 28 8.97 23.05 -12.91
N LYS A 29 8.51 24.15 -13.50
CA LYS A 29 9.40 25.20 -14.00
C LYS A 29 10.21 25.84 -12.87
N ILE A 30 9.53 26.14 -11.77
CA ILE A 30 10.19 26.81 -10.64
C ILE A 30 11.24 25.92 -10.00
N THR A 31 10.96 24.62 -9.90
CA THR A 31 11.85 23.66 -9.25
C THR A 31 12.83 22.98 -10.21
N HIS A 32 12.78 23.34 -11.47
CA HIS A 32 13.63 22.74 -12.51
C HIS A 32 13.42 21.24 -12.64
N LYS A 33 12.16 20.82 -12.55
CA LYS A 33 11.75 19.44 -12.71
C LYS A 33 10.74 19.34 -13.83
N ASN A 34 10.43 18.10 -14.25
CA ASN A 34 9.36 17.92 -15.23
C ASN A 34 8.06 17.58 -14.49
N ARG A 35 6.96 17.59 -15.23
CA ARG A 35 5.63 17.31 -14.66
C ARG A 35 5.59 15.94 -13.99
N THR A 36 6.17 14.94 -14.64
CA THR A 36 6.17 13.58 -14.11
C THR A 36 6.86 13.50 -12.76
N GLU A 37 7.99 14.18 -12.62
CA GLU A 37 8.72 14.21 -11.35
C GLU A 37 7.90 14.87 -10.24
N ILE A 38 7.20 15.96 -10.57
CA ILE A 38 6.34 16.63 -9.60
C ILE A 38 5.24 15.69 -9.11
N VAL A 39 4.59 14.98 -10.03
CA VAL A 39 3.51 14.05 -9.67
C VAL A 39 4.05 12.90 -8.81
N ILE A 40 5.18 12.34 -9.19
CA ILE A 40 5.78 11.24 -8.42
C ILE A 40 6.14 11.69 -7.01
N GLU A 41 6.77 12.85 -6.87
CA GLU A 41 7.15 13.36 -5.56
C GLU A 41 5.95 13.67 -4.69
N ALA A 42 4.92 14.28 -5.29
CA ALA A 42 3.70 14.59 -4.57
C ALA A 42 3.01 13.32 -4.08
N LEU A 43 2.92 12.32 -4.95
CA LEU A 43 2.28 11.06 -4.60
C LEU A 43 3.07 10.34 -3.50
N ARG A 44 4.37 10.28 -3.64
CA ARG A 44 5.23 9.64 -2.65
C ARG A 44 5.12 10.32 -1.29
N SER A 45 5.15 11.65 -1.29
CA SER A 45 5.06 12.43 -0.06
C SER A 45 3.72 12.21 0.64
N TYR A 46 2.63 12.25 -0.12
CA TYR A 46 1.30 12.04 0.44
C TYR A 46 1.14 10.63 1.01
N LEU A 47 1.60 9.62 0.26
CA LEU A 47 1.50 8.24 0.72
C LEU A 47 2.33 8.02 1.98
N ASN A 48 3.52 8.59 2.05
CA ASN A 48 4.34 8.48 3.26
C ASN A 48 3.62 9.09 4.46
N GLU A 49 2.93 10.20 4.24
CA GLU A 49 2.21 10.88 5.30
C GLU A 49 1.08 10.01 5.86
N ILE A 50 0.25 9.44 4.98
CA ILE A 50 -0.87 8.63 5.46
C ILE A 50 -0.42 7.28 6.01
N GLU A 51 0.69 6.73 5.49
CA GLU A 51 1.21 5.44 5.97
C GLU A 51 1.81 5.53 7.37
N ASP A 52 2.14 6.73 7.82
CA ASP A 52 2.64 6.94 9.17
C ASP A 52 1.52 6.94 10.22
N GLU A 53 0.28 6.99 9.81
CA GLU A 53 -0.85 7.00 10.74
C GLU A 53 -1.15 5.60 11.24
N ASP A 54 -1.34 5.47 12.54
CA ASP A 54 -1.69 4.18 13.17
C ASP A 54 -2.96 3.59 12.58
N ALA A 55 -3.94 4.44 12.31
CA ALA A 55 -5.20 4.01 11.73
C ALA A 55 -5.01 3.37 10.35
N PHE A 56 -4.07 3.88 9.57
CA PHE A 56 -3.77 3.32 8.27
C PHE A 56 -3.17 1.92 8.41
N ASN A 57 -2.23 1.74 9.34
CA ASN A 57 -1.60 0.46 9.58
C ASN A 57 -2.61 -0.58 10.05
N GLU A 58 -3.53 -0.18 10.92
CA GLU A 58 -4.59 -1.06 11.38
C GLU A 58 -5.49 -1.48 10.22
N ALA A 59 -5.82 -0.54 9.34
CA ALA A 59 -6.67 -0.83 8.18
C ALA A 59 -5.99 -1.79 7.21
N ILE A 60 -4.69 -1.64 7.00
CA ILE A 60 -3.93 -2.54 6.12
C ILE A 60 -3.92 -3.96 6.68
N VAL A 61 -3.70 -4.09 7.99
CA VAL A 61 -3.72 -5.41 8.64
C VAL A 61 -5.10 -6.05 8.49
N GLU A 62 -6.14 -5.26 8.68
CA GLU A 62 -7.51 -5.74 8.55
C GLU A 62 -7.81 -6.23 7.15
N LEU A 63 -7.36 -5.51 6.12
CA LEU A 63 -7.52 -5.95 4.73
C LEU A 63 -6.86 -7.30 4.49
N TYR A 64 -5.69 -7.50 5.07
CA TYR A 64 -5.00 -8.77 4.95
C TYR A 64 -5.77 -9.89 5.66
N LEU A 65 -6.28 -9.62 6.85
CA LEU A 65 -7.05 -10.61 7.60
C LEU A 65 -8.34 -11.01 6.89
N GLU A 66 -8.88 -10.11 6.07
CA GLU A 66 -10.08 -10.35 5.28
C GLU A 66 -9.78 -10.90 3.89
N ASP A 67 -8.52 -11.22 3.61
CA ASP A 67 -8.07 -11.77 2.33
C ASP A 67 -8.22 -10.80 1.15
N GLU A 68 -8.32 -9.50 1.41
CA GLU A 68 -8.42 -8.50 0.36
C GLU A 68 -7.07 -8.10 -0.22
N ILE A 69 -5.99 -8.30 0.54
CA ILE A 69 -4.62 -8.12 0.04
C ILE A 69 -3.80 -9.33 0.44
N ASN A 70 -2.75 -9.60 -0.34
CA ASN A 70 -1.88 -10.74 -0.06
C ASN A 70 -0.75 -10.35 0.87
N PHE A 71 0.05 -11.33 1.26
CA PHE A 71 1.16 -11.14 2.18
C PHE A 71 2.21 -10.16 1.64
N ASP A 72 2.49 -10.22 0.34
CA ASP A 72 3.51 -9.34 -0.23
C ASP A 72 3.10 -7.87 -0.13
N VAL A 73 1.83 -7.58 -0.34
CA VAL A 73 1.30 -6.22 -0.21
C VAL A 73 1.38 -5.77 1.25
N LEU A 74 0.95 -6.64 2.18
CA LEU A 74 1.04 -6.35 3.60
C LEU A 74 2.48 -6.01 4.00
N LYS A 75 3.42 -6.84 3.56
CA LYS A 75 4.84 -6.67 3.87
C LYS A 75 5.37 -5.35 3.36
N THR A 76 4.88 -4.89 2.20
CA THR A 76 5.28 -3.62 1.62
C THR A 76 4.95 -2.46 2.55
N PHE A 77 3.80 -2.52 3.23
CA PHE A 77 3.34 -1.43 4.06
C PHE A 77 3.87 -1.46 5.50
N ILE A 78 3.89 -2.63 6.14
CA ILE A 78 4.24 -2.69 7.56
C ILE A 78 5.61 -3.32 7.83
N GLY A 79 6.30 -3.78 6.79
CA GLY A 79 7.60 -4.40 6.94
C GLY A 79 7.49 -5.90 7.19
N ARG A 80 8.60 -6.58 6.95
CA ARG A 80 8.63 -8.04 6.99
C ARG A 80 8.33 -8.63 8.36
N GLN A 81 8.97 -8.08 9.38
CA GLN A 81 8.83 -8.62 10.74
C GLN A 81 7.39 -8.55 11.22
N ASP A 82 6.78 -7.38 11.08
CA ASP A 82 5.40 -7.19 11.50
C ASP A 82 4.44 -7.99 10.62
N ALA A 83 4.71 -8.06 9.33
CA ALA A 83 3.88 -8.83 8.41
C ALA A 83 3.88 -10.31 8.76
N GLU A 84 5.05 -10.86 9.13
CA GLU A 84 5.12 -12.26 9.53
C GLU A 84 4.37 -12.53 10.84
N ALA A 85 4.42 -11.59 11.76
CA ALA A 85 3.66 -11.70 13.00
C ALA A 85 2.16 -11.72 12.72
N VAL A 86 1.70 -10.86 11.81
CA VAL A 86 0.30 -10.82 11.40
C VAL A 86 -0.10 -12.10 10.71
N ARG A 87 0.76 -12.62 9.83
CA ARG A 87 0.48 -13.87 9.12
C ARG A 87 0.32 -15.03 10.10
N ALA A 88 1.20 -15.08 11.11
CA ALA A 88 1.10 -16.11 12.14
C ALA A 88 -0.21 -15.99 12.92
N SER A 89 -0.61 -14.76 13.24
CA SER A 89 -1.88 -14.51 13.92
C SER A 89 -3.07 -14.93 13.07
N LYS A 90 -3.01 -14.65 11.77
CA LYS A 90 -4.07 -15.03 10.84
C LYS A 90 -4.22 -16.55 10.80
N ALA A 91 -3.11 -17.27 10.77
CA ALA A 91 -3.14 -18.72 10.75
C ALA A 91 -3.82 -19.28 12.00
N VAL A 92 -3.54 -18.68 13.14
CA VAL A 92 -4.18 -19.08 14.40
C VAL A 92 -5.67 -18.78 14.36
N LEU A 93 -6.08 -17.62 13.87
CA LEU A 93 -7.48 -17.24 13.77
C LEU A 93 -8.25 -18.17 12.83
N ASP A 94 -7.66 -18.46 11.67
CA ASP A 94 -8.29 -19.37 10.69
C ASP A 94 -8.45 -20.77 11.28
N GLN A 95 -7.45 -21.23 12.01
CA GLN A 95 -7.49 -22.51 12.69
C GLN A 95 -8.54 -22.52 13.79
N GLY A 96 -8.68 -21.42 14.49
CA GLY A 96 -9.70 -21.28 15.53
C GLY A 96 -11.10 -21.34 14.96
N ASP A 97 -11.32 -20.70 13.81
CA ASP A 97 -12.60 -20.74 13.12
C ASP A 97 -12.95 -22.17 12.68
N ASP A 98 -11.99 -22.88 12.12
CA ASP A 98 -12.18 -24.28 11.71
C ASP A 98 -12.55 -25.15 12.90
N LEU A 99 -11.87 -24.94 14.02
CA LEU A 99 -12.14 -25.68 15.23
C LEU A 99 -13.53 -25.39 15.77
N ALA A 100 -13.93 -24.14 15.75
CA ALA A 100 -15.25 -23.71 16.19
C ALA A 100 -16.35 -24.34 15.34
N ASP A 101 -16.15 -24.36 14.02
CA ASP A 101 -17.10 -24.99 13.09
C ASP A 101 -17.22 -26.49 13.36
N GLU A 102 -16.09 -27.13 13.61
CA GLU A 102 -16.04 -28.55 13.91
C GLU A 102 -16.83 -28.88 15.19
N LEU A 103 -16.58 -28.06 16.22
CA LEU A 103 -17.30 -28.21 17.47
C LEU A 103 -18.78 -27.95 17.34
N ALA A 104 -19.15 -26.98 16.52
CA ALA A 104 -20.56 -26.66 16.29
C ALA A 104 -21.29 -27.77 15.55
N GLY A 105 -20.58 -28.59 14.81
CA GLY A 105 -21.13 -29.69 14.07
C GLY A 105 -21.40 -30.94 14.92
N LEU A 106 -20.94 -30.91 16.14
CA LEU A 106 -21.16 -32.00 17.05
C LEU A 106 -22.56 -31.94 17.67
#